data_fed2423bb3ec022c157863d1d1fc5861
#
_entry.id   fed2423bb3ec022c157863d1d1fc5861
#
_cell.length_a   1.000
_cell.length_b   1.000
_cell.length_c   1.000
_cell.angle_alpha   90.00
_cell.angle_beta   90.00
_cell.angle_gamma   90.00
#
_symmetry.space_group_name_H-M   'P 1'
#
loop_
_entity.id
_entity.type
_entity.pdbx_description
1 polymer ?
#
loop_
_entity_poly.entity_id
_entity_poly.type
_entity_poly.pdbx_seq_one_letter_code
_entity_poly.pdbx_strand_id
1 'polypeptide(L)'
;MTTIAVTDTIRSFTDVESRFGLVRSLDPDFFTEWQKHFEELTQIEKSTLDRIKQSYLRHINEEFLSEGVVNLLVVSPLLFLANFLDAPFSLRSEESVEIVDQDRDITYKGRIDALVFKEDIWIVLVEAKRSSFSFLVAVPQALTYMMASPNGDLPTYALVTNGDHFMFVKKYGSQYDLSDDFSLFKRSQNELYPVLQILKALANI
;
A
#
# COMPACT_ATOMS: atom_id res chain seq x y z
N MET A 1 10.10 -15.88 24.10
CA MET A 1 9.75 -15.08 22.90
C MET A 1 8.60 -14.14 23.24
N THR A 2 8.81 -12.85 23.22
CA THR A 2 7.78 -11.86 23.57
C THR A 2 7.00 -11.49 22.32
N THR A 3 5.67 -11.50 22.38
CA THR A 3 4.82 -11.10 21.25
C THR A 3 4.36 -9.66 21.43
N ILE A 4 4.54 -8.84 20.38
CA ILE A 4 4.22 -7.41 20.37
C ILE A 4 3.46 -7.07 19.09
N ALA A 5 2.45 -6.19 19.19
CA ALA A 5 1.76 -5.69 18.00
C ALA A 5 2.65 -4.70 17.23
N VAL A 6 2.66 -4.85 15.89
CA VAL A 6 3.38 -3.92 14.99
C VAL A 6 2.92 -2.48 15.22
N THR A 7 1.61 -2.26 15.29
CA THR A 7 0.98 -0.94 15.48
C THR A 7 1.38 -0.24 16.78
N ASP A 8 1.73 -1.00 17.81
CA ASP A 8 2.12 -0.43 19.11
C ASP A 8 3.59 0.00 19.16
N THR A 9 4.42 -0.61 18.31
CA THR A 9 5.88 -0.53 18.44
C THR A 9 6.54 0.15 17.24
N ILE A 10 6.00 -0.02 16.03
CA ILE A 10 6.56 0.51 14.79
C ILE A 10 5.79 1.79 14.41
N ARG A 11 6.41 2.95 14.66
CA ARG A 11 5.79 4.27 14.45
C ARG A 11 6.61 5.21 13.58
N SER A 12 7.85 4.85 13.28
CA SER A 12 8.77 5.70 12.53
C SER A 12 9.64 4.87 11.58
N PHE A 13 10.22 5.52 10.58
CA PHE A 13 11.24 4.90 9.72
C PHE A 13 12.44 4.42 10.53
N THR A 14 12.87 5.19 11.52
CA THR A 14 13.97 4.80 12.43
C THR A 14 13.68 3.48 13.15
N ASP A 15 12.41 3.24 13.54
CA ASP A 15 12.04 1.95 14.17
C ASP A 15 12.26 0.78 13.20
N VAL A 16 11.82 0.92 11.95
CA VAL A 16 11.96 -0.13 10.94
C VAL A 16 13.43 -0.35 10.58
N GLU A 17 14.16 0.73 10.32
CA GLU A 17 15.56 0.70 9.95
C GLU A 17 16.42 0.08 11.04
N SER A 18 16.25 0.51 12.30
CA SER A 18 17.06 0.02 13.42
C SER A 18 16.71 -1.41 13.87
N ARG A 19 15.45 -1.84 13.64
CA ARG A 19 15.00 -3.18 14.08
C ARG A 19 15.20 -4.24 13.02
N PHE A 20 14.98 -3.90 11.77
CA PHE A 20 14.98 -4.86 10.66
C PHE A 20 16.13 -4.66 9.68
N GLY A 21 17.01 -3.69 9.91
CA GLY A 21 18.14 -3.39 9.05
C GLY A 21 17.73 -2.89 7.66
N LEU A 22 16.51 -2.37 7.53
CA LEU A 22 16.07 -1.76 6.28
C LEU A 22 16.78 -0.42 6.08
N VAL A 23 17.11 -0.10 4.82
CA VAL A 23 17.76 1.15 4.44
C VAL A 23 17.01 1.75 3.26
N ARG A 24 16.72 3.05 3.32
CA ARG A 24 16.15 3.74 2.18
C ARG A 24 17.19 3.82 1.05
N SER A 25 16.79 3.39 -0.16
CA SER A 25 17.66 3.43 -1.33
C SER A 25 18.00 4.88 -1.70
N LEU A 26 19.25 5.11 -2.08
CA LEU A 26 19.72 6.37 -2.69
C LEU A 26 19.84 6.25 -4.21
N ASP A 27 19.58 5.07 -4.76
CA ASP A 27 19.61 4.81 -6.20
C ASP A 27 18.31 5.32 -6.82
N PRO A 28 18.36 6.31 -7.73
CA PRO A 28 17.16 6.85 -8.38
C PRO A 28 16.46 5.81 -9.27
N ASP A 29 17.16 4.75 -9.67
CA ASP A 29 16.59 3.69 -10.50
C ASP A 29 16.01 2.53 -9.68
N PHE A 30 16.08 2.58 -8.35
CA PHE A 30 15.59 1.52 -7.47
C PHE A 30 14.07 1.34 -7.58
N PHE A 31 13.31 2.44 -7.65
CA PHE A 31 11.85 2.40 -7.72
C PHE A 31 11.33 3.24 -8.88
N THR A 32 11.41 2.73 -10.09
CA THR A 32 10.96 3.41 -11.31
C THR A 32 9.58 2.95 -11.80
N GLU A 33 9.00 1.91 -11.19
CA GLU A 33 7.73 1.31 -11.61
C GLU A 33 6.56 2.30 -11.58
N TRP A 34 6.59 3.27 -10.69
CA TRP A 34 5.57 4.32 -10.60
C TRP A 34 5.80 5.53 -11.52
N GLN A 35 6.97 5.61 -12.18
CA GLN A 35 7.37 6.72 -13.07
C GLN A 35 7.28 6.34 -14.56
N LYS A 36 6.94 5.10 -14.87
CA LYS A 36 6.89 4.61 -16.25
C LYS A 36 5.80 5.33 -17.06
N HIS A 37 5.97 5.29 -18.38
CA HIS A 37 4.88 5.64 -19.28
C HIS A 37 3.83 4.53 -19.22
N PHE A 38 2.62 4.89 -18.76
CA PHE A 38 1.52 3.95 -18.60
C PHE A 38 0.59 3.98 -19.80
N GLU A 39 -0.12 2.89 -20.03
CA GLU A 39 -1.24 2.85 -20.95
C GLU A 39 -2.33 3.84 -20.51
N GLU A 40 -2.99 4.45 -21.51
CA GLU A 40 -4.11 5.33 -21.23
C GLU A 40 -5.28 4.57 -20.61
N LEU A 41 -5.88 5.17 -19.59
CA LEU A 41 -7.11 4.66 -19.01
C LEU A 41 -8.27 4.84 -19.98
N THR A 42 -9.16 3.86 -20.03
CA THR A 42 -10.41 3.93 -20.79
C THR A 42 -11.32 5.02 -20.23
N GLN A 43 -12.28 5.48 -21.02
CA GLN A 43 -13.25 6.47 -20.58
C GLN A 43 -14.12 5.96 -19.42
N ILE A 44 -14.39 4.65 -19.38
CA ILE A 44 -15.14 4.02 -18.28
C ILE A 44 -14.35 4.08 -16.98
N GLU A 45 -13.05 3.74 -17.02
CA GLU A 45 -12.18 3.83 -15.84
C GLU A 45 -12.09 5.28 -15.33
N LYS A 46 -11.83 6.24 -16.23
CA LYS A 46 -11.76 7.67 -15.88
C LYS A 46 -13.05 8.14 -15.21
N SER A 47 -14.22 7.84 -15.80
CA SER A 47 -15.50 8.25 -15.23
C SER A 47 -15.79 7.57 -13.88
N THR A 48 -15.37 6.33 -13.72
CA THR A 48 -15.51 5.61 -12.44
C THR A 48 -14.63 6.23 -11.35
N LEU A 49 -13.36 6.52 -11.66
CA LEU A 49 -12.44 7.17 -10.73
C LEU A 49 -12.89 8.60 -10.36
N ASP A 50 -13.50 9.33 -11.29
CA ASP A 50 -14.09 10.64 -11.00
C ASP A 50 -15.25 10.54 -10.01
N ARG A 51 -16.10 9.53 -10.16
CA ARG A 51 -17.18 9.26 -9.21
C ARG A 51 -16.67 8.86 -7.83
N ILE A 52 -15.61 8.04 -7.76
CA ILE A 52 -14.96 7.67 -6.49
C ILE A 52 -14.47 8.93 -5.79
N LYS A 53 -13.70 9.78 -6.48
CA LYS A 53 -13.21 11.06 -5.93
C LYS A 53 -14.35 11.94 -5.44
N GLN A 54 -15.40 12.13 -6.23
CA GLN A 54 -16.55 12.94 -5.85
C GLN A 54 -17.27 12.38 -4.63
N SER A 55 -17.49 11.06 -4.59
CA SER A 55 -18.12 10.41 -3.44
C SER A 55 -17.29 10.55 -2.17
N TYR A 56 -15.98 10.32 -2.26
CA TYR A 56 -15.06 10.49 -1.13
C TYR A 56 -15.08 11.92 -0.60
N LEU A 57 -14.90 12.92 -1.48
CA LEU A 57 -14.87 14.33 -1.09
C LEU A 57 -16.19 14.81 -0.51
N ARG A 58 -17.33 14.25 -0.93
CA ARG A 58 -18.63 14.53 -0.32
C ARG A 58 -18.69 14.02 1.12
N HIS A 59 -18.32 12.76 1.33
CA HIS A 59 -18.42 12.15 2.66
C HIS A 59 -17.44 12.76 3.67
N ILE A 60 -16.20 13.05 3.27
CA ILE A 60 -15.22 13.64 4.18
C ILE A 60 -15.58 15.07 4.63
N ASN A 61 -16.41 15.77 3.86
CA ASN A 61 -16.94 17.08 4.29
C ASN A 61 -18.00 16.96 5.40
N GLU A 62 -18.62 15.78 5.56
CA GLU A 62 -19.61 15.52 6.60
C GLU A 62 -18.93 15.01 7.88
N GLU A 63 -18.01 14.05 7.75
CA GLU A 63 -17.28 13.48 8.88
C GLU A 63 -15.98 12.78 8.45
N PHE A 64 -15.09 12.51 9.39
CA PHE A 64 -13.92 11.66 9.12
C PHE A 64 -14.33 10.22 8.86
N LEU A 65 -13.84 9.66 7.77
CA LEU A 65 -14.16 8.30 7.36
C LEU A 65 -13.35 7.27 8.15
N SER A 66 -14.03 6.23 8.59
CA SER A 66 -13.37 5.07 9.19
C SER A 66 -12.57 4.30 8.14
N GLU A 67 -11.62 3.50 8.60
CA GLU A 67 -10.79 2.63 7.75
C GLU A 67 -11.64 1.71 6.86
N GLY A 68 -12.69 1.09 7.42
CA GLY A 68 -13.62 0.25 6.66
C GLY A 68 -14.34 1.00 5.55
N VAL A 69 -14.70 2.28 5.76
CA VAL A 69 -15.33 3.12 4.73
C VAL A 69 -14.31 3.52 3.66
N VAL A 70 -13.06 3.83 4.03
CA VAL A 70 -11.96 4.07 3.07
C VAL A 70 -11.75 2.84 2.20
N ASN A 71 -11.69 1.65 2.79
CA ASN A 71 -11.56 0.39 2.07
C ASN A 71 -12.71 0.16 1.09
N LEU A 72 -13.95 0.40 1.51
CA LEU A 72 -15.13 0.20 0.67
C LEU A 72 -15.24 1.21 -0.48
N LEU A 73 -15.01 2.51 -0.19
CA LEU A 73 -15.22 3.58 -1.17
C LEU A 73 -14.06 3.73 -2.15
N VAL A 74 -12.84 3.42 -1.74
CA VAL A 74 -11.63 3.75 -2.50
C VAL A 74 -10.82 2.52 -2.84
N VAL A 75 -10.39 1.75 -1.85
CA VAL A 75 -9.45 0.63 -2.05
C VAL A 75 -10.08 -0.47 -2.89
N SER A 76 -11.26 -0.97 -2.50
CA SER A 76 -11.93 -2.07 -3.22
C SER A 76 -12.22 -1.74 -4.69
N PRO A 77 -12.75 -0.56 -5.04
CA PRO A 77 -12.90 -0.17 -6.44
C PRO A 77 -11.59 -0.08 -7.21
N LEU A 78 -10.51 0.39 -6.60
CA LEU A 78 -9.19 0.45 -7.23
C LEU A 78 -8.65 -0.95 -7.53
N LEU A 79 -8.74 -1.89 -6.59
CA LEU A 79 -8.33 -3.28 -6.78
C LEU A 79 -9.16 -3.97 -7.88
N PHE A 80 -10.47 -3.70 -7.92
CA PHE A 80 -11.34 -4.19 -8.99
C PHE A 80 -10.92 -3.67 -10.37
N LEU A 81 -10.73 -2.35 -10.51
CA LEU A 81 -10.33 -1.72 -11.77
C LEU A 81 -8.90 -2.13 -12.21
N ALA A 82 -8.03 -2.50 -11.27
CA ALA A 82 -6.71 -3.03 -11.54
C ALA A 82 -6.71 -4.52 -11.94
N ASN A 83 -7.89 -5.17 -12.00
CA ASN A 83 -8.10 -6.60 -12.28
C ASN A 83 -7.47 -7.54 -11.22
N PHE A 84 -7.23 -7.05 -10.01
CA PHE A 84 -6.66 -7.87 -8.94
C PHE A 84 -7.66 -8.84 -8.29
N LEU A 85 -8.94 -8.77 -8.67
CA LEU A 85 -9.97 -9.70 -8.21
C LEU A 85 -10.16 -10.89 -9.17
N ASP A 86 -9.49 -10.86 -10.33
CA ASP A 86 -9.60 -11.89 -11.35
C ASP A 86 -8.34 -12.77 -11.39
N ALA A 87 -8.48 -13.98 -11.93
CA ALA A 87 -7.32 -14.85 -12.16
C ALA A 87 -6.27 -14.15 -13.05
N PRO A 88 -4.98 -14.32 -12.80
CA PRO A 88 -4.36 -15.30 -11.89
C PRO A 88 -4.18 -14.83 -10.44
N PHE A 89 -4.72 -13.67 -10.06
CA PHE A 89 -4.54 -13.11 -8.73
C PHE A 89 -5.48 -13.76 -7.71
N SER A 90 -5.05 -13.71 -6.46
CA SER A 90 -5.84 -14.04 -5.28
C SER A 90 -5.78 -12.88 -4.30
N LEU A 91 -6.89 -12.64 -3.61
CA LEU A 91 -7.02 -11.57 -2.61
C LEU A 91 -7.28 -12.19 -1.24
N ARG A 92 -6.54 -11.72 -0.24
CA ARG A 92 -6.86 -11.96 1.17
C ARG A 92 -7.09 -10.62 1.86
N SER A 93 -8.09 -10.55 2.71
CA SER A 93 -8.34 -9.43 3.60
C SER A 93 -8.00 -9.82 5.03
N GLU A 94 -7.51 -8.86 5.81
CA GLU A 94 -7.19 -9.05 7.22
C GLU A 94 -6.19 -10.21 7.45
N GLU A 95 -5.21 -10.35 6.55
CA GLU A 95 -4.20 -11.41 6.63
C GLU A 95 -3.27 -11.19 7.82
N SER A 96 -3.26 -12.15 8.73
CA SER A 96 -2.39 -12.11 9.90
C SER A 96 -0.95 -12.44 9.50
N VAL A 97 -0.01 -11.64 9.95
CA VAL A 97 1.43 -11.83 9.70
C VAL A 97 2.22 -11.83 11.00
N GLU A 98 3.27 -12.64 11.00
CA GLU A 98 4.23 -12.73 12.11
C GLU A 98 5.65 -12.52 11.56
N ILE A 99 6.37 -11.60 12.16
CA ILE A 99 7.77 -11.34 11.85
C ILE A 99 8.61 -11.66 13.08
N VAL A 100 9.51 -12.64 12.97
CA VAL A 100 10.35 -13.10 14.08
C VAL A 100 11.70 -12.40 14.03
N ASP A 101 11.99 -11.64 15.07
CA ASP A 101 13.31 -11.07 15.34
C ASP A 101 14.03 -12.02 16.32
N GLN A 102 14.88 -12.90 15.76
CA GLN A 102 15.58 -13.91 16.54
C GLN A 102 16.62 -13.30 17.50
N ASP A 103 17.25 -12.21 17.11
CA ASP A 103 18.32 -11.56 17.89
C ASP A 103 17.76 -10.94 19.18
N ARG A 104 16.51 -10.50 19.17
CA ARG A 104 15.85 -9.85 20.31
C ARG A 104 14.84 -10.76 21.02
N ASP A 105 14.64 -11.97 20.56
CA ASP A 105 13.63 -12.92 21.07
C ASP A 105 12.20 -12.32 21.06
N ILE A 106 11.88 -11.57 19.97
CA ILE A 106 10.60 -10.86 19.79
C ILE A 106 9.89 -11.41 18.54
N THR A 107 8.57 -11.59 18.66
CA THR A 107 7.68 -11.82 17.52
C THR A 107 6.77 -10.62 17.34
N TYR A 108 6.89 -9.94 16.22
CA TYR A 108 5.98 -8.87 15.82
C TYR A 108 4.77 -9.48 15.13
N LYS A 109 3.57 -9.14 15.62
CA LYS A 109 2.31 -9.56 15.02
C LYS A 109 1.59 -8.37 14.43
N GLY A 110 1.01 -8.58 13.25
CA GLY A 110 0.22 -7.57 12.58
C GLY A 110 -0.83 -8.17 11.68
N ARG A 111 -1.58 -7.30 11.02
CA ARG A 111 -2.65 -7.69 10.10
C ARG A 111 -2.64 -6.74 8.92
N ILE A 112 -2.52 -7.31 7.73
CA ILE A 112 -2.57 -6.61 6.45
C ILE A 112 -4.04 -6.40 6.07
N ASP A 113 -4.44 -5.19 5.71
CA ASP A 113 -5.83 -4.89 5.37
C ASP A 113 -6.27 -5.60 4.09
N ALA A 114 -5.46 -5.56 3.04
CA ALA A 114 -5.65 -6.35 1.84
C ALA A 114 -4.30 -6.78 1.25
N LEU A 115 -4.22 -8.03 0.83
CA LEU A 115 -3.05 -8.61 0.19
C LEU A 115 -3.44 -9.25 -1.14
N VAL A 116 -2.87 -8.75 -2.21
CA VAL A 116 -2.94 -9.33 -3.55
C VAL A 116 -1.70 -10.17 -3.80
N PHE A 117 -1.90 -11.42 -4.21
CA PHE A 117 -0.82 -12.34 -4.52
C PHE A 117 -1.15 -13.20 -5.74
N LYS A 118 -0.12 -13.74 -6.37
CA LYS A 118 -0.21 -14.67 -7.50
C LYS A 118 0.66 -15.87 -7.16
N GLU A 119 0.06 -17.04 -7.04
CA GLU A 119 0.73 -18.21 -6.43
C GLU A 119 1.23 -17.87 -5.02
N ASP A 120 2.54 -17.92 -4.77
CA ASP A 120 3.14 -17.54 -3.49
C ASP A 120 3.86 -16.18 -3.52
N ILE A 121 3.70 -15.42 -4.62
CA ILE A 121 4.35 -14.12 -4.81
C ILE A 121 3.39 -13.00 -4.40
N TRP A 122 3.79 -12.21 -3.43
CA TRP A 122 3.05 -11.01 -3.03
C TRP A 122 3.23 -9.91 -4.06
N ILE A 123 2.14 -9.47 -4.66
CA ILE A 123 2.14 -8.43 -5.69
C ILE A 123 1.95 -7.05 -5.06
N VAL A 124 0.86 -6.86 -4.32
CA VAL A 124 0.57 -5.59 -3.63
C VAL A 124 -0.04 -5.87 -2.27
N LEU A 125 0.55 -5.27 -1.25
CA LEU A 125 -0.02 -5.15 0.09
C LEU A 125 -0.71 -3.79 0.18
N VAL A 126 -1.90 -3.73 0.74
CA VAL A 126 -2.61 -2.47 1.00
C VAL A 126 -2.70 -2.26 2.50
N GLU A 127 -2.27 -1.08 2.94
CA GLU A 127 -2.41 -0.60 4.31
C GLU A 127 -3.26 0.67 4.27
N ALA A 128 -4.49 0.56 4.73
CA ALA A 128 -5.44 1.67 4.78
C ALA A 128 -5.52 2.25 6.20
N LYS A 129 -5.81 3.53 6.29
CA LYS A 129 -6.04 4.22 7.56
C LYS A 129 -7.31 5.07 7.46
N ARG A 130 -7.89 5.39 8.63
CA ARG A 130 -8.98 6.37 8.70
C ARG A 130 -8.50 7.73 8.17
N SER A 131 -9.39 8.50 7.55
CA SER A 131 -9.05 9.75 6.86
C SER A 131 -8.44 10.83 7.76
N SER A 132 -8.65 10.78 9.08
CA SER A 132 -8.04 11.71 10.05
C SER A 132 -6.60 11.34 10.44
N PHE A 133 -6.06 10.23 9.93
CA PHE A 133 -4.74 9.71 10.31
C PHE A 133 -3.69 10.13 9.28
N SER A 134 -2.50 10.50 9.74
CA SER A 134 -1.38 10.73 8.81
C SER A 134 -0.97 9.41 8.17
N PHE A 135 -1.15 9.28 6.85
CA PHE A 135 -0.80 8.06 6.12
C PHE A 135 0.70 7.73 6.21
N LEU A 136 1.56 8.73 6.40
CA LEU A 136 3.01 8.52 6.59
C LEU A 136 3.36 7.66 7.80
N VAL A 137 2.49 7.63 8.82
CA VAL A 137 2.69 6.76 10.00
C VAL A 137 2.41 5.28 9.65
N ALA A 138 1.64 5.03 8.61
CA ALA A 138 1.35 3.67 8.15
C ALA A 138 2.47 3.07 7.29
N VAL A 139 3.35 3.88 6.69
CA VAL A 139 4.45 3.39 5.85
C VAL A 139 5.41 2.47 6.61
N PRO A 140 5.90 2.81 7.83
CA PRO A 140 6.71 1.90 8.64
C PRO A 140 6.01 0.57 8.95
N GLN A 141 4.69 0.60 9.19
CA GLN A 141 3.89 -0.61 9.41
C GLN A 141 3.84 -1.47 8.16
N ALA A 142 3.54 -0.87 7.01
CA ALA A 142 3.53 -1.56 5.72
C ALA A 142 4.90 -2.18 5.41
N LEU A 143 6.00 -1.46 5.60
CA LEU A 143 7.36 -1.99 5.45
C LEU A 143 7.62 -3.20 6.35
N THR A 144 7.13 -3.15 7.59
CA THR A 144 7.24 -4.29 8.51
C THR A 144 6.46 -5.49 8.00
N TYR A 145 5.23 -5.29 7.52
CA TYR A 145 4.44 -6.39 6.94
C TYR A 145 5.10 -6.99 5.70
N MET A 146 5.74 -6.16 4.86
CA MET A 146 6.48 -6.62 3.69
C MET A 146 7.66 -7.55 4.04
N MET A 147 8.15 -7.53 5.28
CA MET A 147 9.15 -8.49 5.77
C MET A 147 8.61 -9.92 5.89
N ALA A 148 7.30 -10.09 6.01
CA ALA A 148 6.66 -11.40 6.08
C ALA A 148 6.45 -12.05 4.70
N SER A 149 6.82 -11.37 3.60
CA SER A 149 6.73 -11.95 2.25
C SER A 149 7.58 -13.23 2.17
N PRO A 150 7.01 -14.35 1.68
CA PRO A 150 7.72 -15.63 1.62
C PRO A 150 8.89 -15.62 0.64
N ASN A 151 8.88 -14.72 -0.36
CA ASN A 151 9.89 -14.61 -1.41
C ASN A 151 10.74 -13.36 -1.21
N GLY A 152 11.75 -13.46 -0.31
CA GLY A 152 12.66 -12.34 -0.02
C GLY A 152 13.52 -11.88 -1.20
N ASP A 153 13.69 -12.75 -2.21
CA ASP A 153 14.47 -12.48 -3.43
C ASP A 153 13.65 -11.79 -4.54
N LEU A 154 12.40 -11.47 -4.29
CA LEU A 154 11.54 -10.73 -5.20
C LEU A 154 11.13 -9.39 -4.58
N PRO A 155 10.97 -8.34 -5.42
CA PRO A 155 10.44 -7.09 -4.92
C PRO A 155 9.00 -7.27 -4.43
N THR A 156 8.67 -6.64 -3.33
CA THR A 156 7.32 -6.53 -2.79
C THR A 156 6.89 -5.08 -2.85
N TYR A 157 5.63 -4.84 -3.17
CA TYR A 157 5.07 -3.49 -3.25
C TYR A 157 3.96 -3.33 -2.21
N ALA A 158 3.78 -2.10 -1.75
CA ALA A 158 2.64 -1.73 -0.92
C ALA A 158 1.99 -0.45 -1.44
N LEU A 159 0.69 -0.34 -1.25
CA LEU A 159 -0.08 0.89 -1.36
C LEU A 159 -0.52 1.30 0.04
N VAL A 160 -0.07 2.45 0.49
CA VAL A 160 -0.47 3.05 1.76
C VAL A 160 -1.41 4.21 1.48
N THR A 161 -2.56 4.24 2.17
CA THR A 161 -3.57 5.27 1.96
C THR A 161 -4.38 5.56 3.23
N ASN A 162 -4.90 6.78 3.33
CA ASN A 162 -5.96 7.17 4.26
C ASN A 162 -7.24 7.59 3.51
N GLY A 163 -7.29 7.27 2.22
CA GLY A 163 -8.41 7.54 1.33
C GLY A 163 -8.26 8.81 0.50
N ASP A 164 -7.52 9.82 0.94
CA ASP A 164 -7.24 11.04 0.19
C ASP A 164 -5.79 11.22 -0.22
N HIS A 165 -4.87 10.49 0.40
CA HIS A 165 -3.47 10.40 0.04
C HIS A 165 -3.11 8.95 -0.27
N PHE A 166 -2.24 8.76 -1.26
CA PHE A 166 -1.78 7.45 -1.73
C PHE A 166 -0.28 7.49 -1.95
N MET A 167 0.42 6.50 -1.44
CA MET A 167 1.86 6.35 -1.63
C MET A 167 2.19 4.89 -1.89
N PHE A 168 2.97 4.66 -2.92
CA PHE A 168 3.52 3.33 -3.18
C PHE A 168 4.86 3.17 -2.47
N VAL A 169 5.11 1.95 -2.03
CA VAL A 169 6.34 1.55 -1.37
C VAL A 169 6.88 0.34 -2.12
N LYS A 170 8.18 0.34 -2.39
CA LYS A 170 8.91 -0.84 -2.89
C LYS A 170 9.91 -1.28 -1.85
N LYS A 171 9.94 -2.58 -1.58
CA LYS A 171 10.99 -3.24 -0.79
C LYS A 171 11.63 -4.34 -1.62
N TYR A 172 12.95 -4.39 -1.65
CA TYR A 172 13.73 -5.45 -2.26
C TYR A 172 15.00 -5.71 -1.44
N GLY A 173 15.17 -6.95 -0.99
CA GLY A 173 16.23 -7.27 -0.02
C GLY A 173 16.07 -6.42 1.25
N SER A 174 17.14 -5.76 1.66
CA SER A 174 17.17 -4.82 2.80
C SER A 174 16.90 -3.37 2.40
N GLN A 175 16.62 -3.09 1.13
CA GLN A 175 16.37 -1.73 0.65
C GLN A 175 14.89 -1.46 0.45
N TYR A 176 14.49 -0.20 0.60
CA TYR A 176 13.16 0.28 0.28
C TYR A 176 13.20 1.69 -0.31
N ASP A 177 12.16 2.09 -1.02
CA ASP A 177 11.92 3.47 -1.41
C ASP A 177 10.42 3.74 -1.57
N LEU A 178 10.06 5.00 -1.72
CA LEU A 178 8.71 5.53 -1.76
C LEU A 178 8.46 6.24 -3.09
N SER A 179 7.23 6.17 -3.58
CA SER A 179 6.77 7.04 -4.67
C SER A 179 6.54 8.47 -4.20
N ASP A 180 6.17 9.34 -5.13
CA ASP A 180 5.51 10.60 -4.78
C ASP A 180 4.19 10.37 -4.06
N ASP A 181 3.71 11.40 -3.38
CA ASP A 181 2.36 11.46 -2.78
C ASP A 181 1.33 11.85 -3.84
N PHE A 182 0.32 11.01 -4.03
CA PHE A 182 -0.84 11.27 -4.86
C PHE A 182 -2.02 11.70 -3.97
N SER A 183 -2.68 12.82 -4.32
CA SER A 183 -3.73 13.38 -3.46
C SER A 183 -5.03 13.68 -4.18
N LEU A 184 -6.16 13.28 -3.57
CA LEU A 184 -7.50 13.63 -4.05
C LEU A 184 -7.81 15.12 -3.95
N PHE A 185 -7.10 15.88 -3.12
CA PHE A 185 -7.27 17.32 -2.99
C PHE A 185 -6.65 18.11 -4.14
N LYS A 186 -5.84 17.49 -4.99
CA LYS A 186 -5.29 18.14 -6.17
C LYS A 186 -6.40 18.50 -7.14
N ARG A 187 -6.53 19.82 -7.44
CA ARG A 187 -7.62 20.35 -8.27
C ARG A 187 -7.34 20.24 -9.77
N SER A 188 -6.06 20.25 -10.16
CA SER A 188 -5.65 20.25 -11.56
C SER A 188 -5.95 18.95 -12.29
N GLN A 189 -6.02 17.84 -11.55
CA GLN A 189 -6.26 16.50 -12.10
C GLN A 189 -6.80 15.55 -11.02
N ASN A 190 -7.38 14.44 -11.46
CA ASN A 190 -7.72 13.34 -10.57
C ASN A 190 -6.54 12.38 -10.42
N GLU A 191 -5.89 12.40 -9.27
CA GLU A 191 -4.70 11.55 -9.04
C GLU A 191 -5.00 10.07 -8.79
N LEU A 192 -6.27 9.67 -8.75
CA LEU A 192 -6.61 8.25 -8.87
C LEU A 192 -6.25 7.65 -10.25
N TYR A 193 -6.09 8.51 -11.29
CA TYR A 193 -5.65 8.02 -12.61
C TYR A 193 -4.25 7.42 -12.55
N PRO A 194 -3.20 8.16 -12.16
CA PRO A 194 -1.88 7.56 -12.01
C PRO A 194 -1.86 6.44 -10.97
N VAL A 195 -2.61 6.52 -9.87
CA VAL A 195 -2.70 5.44 -8.89
C VAL A 195 -3.21 4.14 -9.53
N LEU A 196 -4.29 4.19 -10.30
CA LEU A 196 -4.78 3.00 -11.03
C LEU A 196 -3.79 2.50 -12.08
N GLN A 197 -3.15 3.40 -12.82
CA GLN A 197 -2.16 3.02 -13.83
C GLN A 197 -0.96 2.30 -13.20
N ILE A 198 -0.49 2.75 -12.04
CA ILE A 198 0.58 2.07 -11.29
C ILE A 198 0.12 0.68 -10.84
N LEU A 199 -1.07 0.56 -10.25
CA LEU A 199 -1.62 -0.74 -9.84
C LEU A 199 -1.71 -1.72 -11.01
N LYS A 200 -2.19 -1.27 -12.19
CA LYS A 200 -2.23 -2.09 -13.41
C LYS A 200 -0.83 -2.47 -13.91
N ALA A 201 0.15 -1.59 -13.77
CA ALA A 201 1.54 -1.91 -14.11
C ALA A 201 2.13 -2.97 -13.19
N LEU A 202 1.84 -2.90 -11.89
CA LEU A 202 2.27 -3.92 -10.91
C LEU A 202 1.61 -5.28 -11.16
N ALA A 203 0.40 -5.31 -11.73
CA ALA A 203 -0.27 -6.55 -12.13
C ALA A 203 0.45 -7.30 -13.27
N ASN A 204 1.32 -6.62 -14.02
CA ASN A 204 2.07 -7.16 -15.15
C ASN A 204 3.53 -7.52 -14.81
N ILE A 205 3.91 -7.45 -13.57
CA ILE A 205 5.21 -7.92 -13.05
C ILE A 205 5.11 -9.38 -12.61
#